data_e163af632701140cc7f01e32b369e007
#
_entry.id   e163af632701140cc7f01e32b369e007
#
_cell.length_a   1.000
_cell.length_b   1.000
_cell.length_c   1.000
_cell.angle_alpha   90.00
_cell.angle_beta   90.00
_cell.angle_gamma   90.00
#
_symmetry.space_group_name_H-M   'P 1'
#
loop_
_entity.id
_entity.type
_entity.pdbx_description
1 polymer ?
#
loop_
_entity_poly.entity_id
_entity_poly.type
_entity_poly.pdbx_seq_one_letter_code
_entity_poly.pdbx_strand_id
1 'polypeptide(L)'
;MEKLLIRNICQPKNSNPYGTGHGGWVITQMAQGGIYMTQLISRGNAVLVESNIKYKNPMHVGKFLNVYGSIKSVKQSKMILKITAKRSEMDQKEVVVASGEFSFVAINAKNKARKFKPNLKI
;
A
#
# COMPACT_ATOMS: atom_id res chain seq x y z
N MET A 1 -8.04 3.18 -11.75
CA MET A 1 -8.66 1.87 -11.43
C MET A 1 -7.88 1.21 -10.30
N GLU A 2 -8.58 0.78 -9.27
CA GLU A 2 -7.95 0.12 -8.13
C GLU A 2 -7.58 -1.32 -8.47
N LYS A 3 -6.43 -1.73 -7.98
CA LYS A 3 -5.93 -3.10 -8.14
C LYS A 3 -5.61 -3.68 -6.77
N LEU A 4 -6.04 -4.90 -6.52
CA LEU A 4 -5.65 -5.61 -5.29
C LEU A 4 -4.16 -5.92 -5.34
N LEU A 5 -3.42 -5.43 -4.34
CA LEU A 5 -1.97 -5.58 -4.29
C LEU A 5 -1.52 -6.62 -3.28
N ILE A 6 -2.14 -6.62 -2.11
CA ILE A 6 -1.81 -7.53 -1.01
C ILE A 6 -3.09 -7.92 -0.28
N ARG A 7 -3.16 -9.19 0.12
CA ARG A 7 -4.16 -9.68 1.07
C ARG A 7 -3.43 -10.45 2.15
N ASN A 8 -3.63 -10.04 3.39
CA ASN A 8 -2.93 -10.68 4.50
C ASN A 8 -3.81 -10.70 5.75
N ILE A 9 -3.67 -11.74 6.56
CA ILE A 9 -4.44 -11.86 7.79
C ILE A 9 -3.76 -11.10 8.91
N CYS A 10 -4.57 -10.40 9.74
CA CYS A 10 -4.09 -9.76 10.94
C CYS A 10 -4.00 -10.80 12.04
N GLN A 11 -2.78 -11.14 12.46
CA GLN A 11 -2.51 -12.15 13.47
C GLN A 11 -2.42 -11.50 14.86
N PRO A 12 -2.53 -12.29 15.95
CA PRO A 12 -2.40 -11.71 17.29
C PRO A 12 -1.09 -10.95 17.51
N LYS A 13 0.01 -11.37 16.88
CA LYS A 13 1.29 -10.64 16.97
C LYS A 13 1.25 -9.27 16.30
N ASN A 14 0.23 -9.00 15.48
CA ASN A 14 0.06 -7.72 14.79
C ASN A 14 -0.91 -6.80 15.55
N SER A 15 -1.28 -7.17 16.77
CA SER A 15 -2.23 -6.40 17.58
C SER A 15 -1.54 -5.29 18.37
N ASN A 16 -2.35 -4.31 18.77
CA ASN A 16 -1.94 -3.27 19.70
C ASN A 16 -2.40 -3.61 21.12
N PRO A 17 -2.05 -2.79 22.15
CA PRO A 17 -2.48 -3.07 23.51
C PRO A 17 -3.99 -3.08 23.74
N TYR A 18 -4.77 -2.53 22.79
CA TYR A 18 -6.21 -2.43 22.91
C TYR A 18 -6.96 -3.60 22.28
N GLY A 19 -6.25 -4.59 21.73
CA GLY A 19 -6.87 -5.78 21.14
C GLY A 19 -7.27 -5.65 19.69
N THR A 20 -6.92 -4.54 19.03
CA THR A 20 -7.15 -4.38 17.59
C THR A 20 -5.84 -4.48 16.84
N GLY A 21 -5.89 -4.47 15.50
CA GLY A 21 -4.68 -4.51 14.68
C GLY A 21 -3.87 -3.24 14.84
N HIS A 22 -2.55 -3.40 14.94
CA HIS A 22 -1.65 -2.26 15.12
C HIS A 22 -1.64 -1.38 13.86
N GLY A 23 -1.76 -0.06 14.06
CA GLY A 23 -1.75 0.89 12.93
C GLY A 23 -0.45 0.83 12.13
N GLY A 24 0.69 0.59 12.78
CA GLY A 24 1.97 0.42 12.11
C GLY A 24 2.00 -0.82 11.22
N TRP A 25 1.30 -1.89 11.60
CA TRP A 25 1.18 -3.08 10.74
C TRP A 25 0.35 -2.75 9.49
N VAL A 26 -0.74 -2.00 9.66
CA VAL A 26 -1.59 -1.60 8.53
C VAL A 26 -0.78 -0.78 7.52
N ILE A 27 -0.03 0.22 8.00
CA ILE A 27 0.76 1.07 7.12
C ILE A 27 1.88 0.29 6.43
N THR A 28 2.46 -0.70 7.12
CA THR A 28 3.47 -1.59 6.51
C THR A 28 2.88 -2.37 5.34
N GLN A 29 1.67 -2.90 5.50
CA GLN A 29 0.99 -3.62 4.43
C GLN A 29 0.72 -2.69 3.23
N MET A 30 0.30 -1.46 3.51
CA MET A 30 0.04 -0.47 2.47
C MET A 30 1.32 -0.10 1.72
N ALA A 31 2.42 0.10 2.45
CA ALA A 31 3.71 0.43 1.85
C ALA A 31 4.23 -0.74 1.00
N GLN A 32 4.12 -1.97 1.48
CA GLN A 32 4.56 -3.14 0.72
C GLN A 32 3.74 -3.31 -0.56
N GLY A 33 2.43 -3.10 -0.48
CA GLY A 33 1.59 -3.14 -1.67
C GLY A 33 1.98 -2.07 -2.68
N GLY A 34 2.28 -0.86 -2.18
CA GLY A 34 2.76 0.24 -3.03
C GLY A 34 4.09 -0.07 -3.69
N ILE A 35 5.04 -0.65 -2.96
CA ILE A 35 6.34 -1.07 -3.52
C ILE A 35 6.11 -2.06 -4.66
N TYR A 36 5.25 -3.06 -4.44
CA TYR A 36 4.95 -4.04 -5.49
C TYR A 36 4.41 -3.34 -6.75
N MET A 37 3.44 -2.45 -6.59
CA MET A 37 2.85 -1.75 -7.73
C MET A 37 3.87 -0.88 -8.45
N THR A 38 4.72 -0.15 -7.71
CA THR A 38 5.74 0.71 -8.32
C THR A 38 6.83 -0.09 -9.02
N GLN A 39 7.15 -1.30 -8.54
CA GLN A 39 8.05 -2.19 -9.26
C GLN A 39 7.49 -2.59 -10.62
N LEU A 40 6.19 -2.86 -10.69
CA LEU A 40 5.53 -3.18 -11.95
C LEU A 40 5.53 -1.97 -12.89
N ILE A 41 5.23 -0.79 -12.37
CA ILE A 41 5.18 0.44 -13.18
C ILE A 41 6.54 0.81 -13.73
N SER A 42 7.58 0.78 -12.89
CA SER A 42 8.92 1.26 -13.24
C SER A 42 9.85 0.18 -13.75
N ARG A 43 9.43 -1.08 -13.67
CA ARG A 43 10.23 -2.27 -14.03
C ARG A 43 11.56 -2.31 -13.28
N GLY A 44 11.52 -1.96 -12.01
CA GLY A 44 12.72 -1.97 -11.17
C GLY A 44 12.40 -1.52 -9.76
N ASN A 45 13.42 -1.25 -8.99
CA ASN A 45 13.26 -0.89 -7.59
C ASN A 45 12.74 0.52 -7.41
N ALA A 46 11.97 0.72 -6.35
CA ALA A 46 11.49 2.03 -5.95
C ALA A 46 11.47 2.11 -4.42
N VAL A 47 11.56 3.33 -3.90
CA VAL A 47 11.53 3.56 -2.45
C VAL A 47 10.40 4.53 -2.11
N LEU A 48 9.79 4.32 -0.95
CA LEU A 48 8.78 5.21 -0.41
C LEU A 48 9.48 6.45 0.14
N VAL A 49 9.04 7.64 -0.29
CA VAL A 49 9.63 8.89 0.17
C VAL A 49 8.66 9.76 0.96
N GLU A 50 7.36 9.52 0.81
CA GLU A 50 6.36 10.30 1.53
C GLU A 50 5.05 9.52 1.60
N SER A 51 4.34 9.61 2.72
CA SER A 51 3.00 9.05 2.84
C SER A 51 2.14 9.98 3.67
N ASN A 52 0.87 10.08 3.28
CA ASN A 52 -0.14 10.84 4.01
C ASN A 52 -1.35 9.93 4.17
N ILE A 53 -1.57 9.43 5.39
CA ILE A 53 -2.53 8.37 5.66
C ILE A 53 -3.56 8.85 6.69
N LYS A 54 -4.81 8.46 6.46
CA LYS A 54 -5.89 8.64 7.44
C LYS A 54 -6.44 7.28 7.81
N TYR A 55 -6.50 7.02 9.12
CA TYR A 55 -7.14 5.82 9.67
C TYR A 55 -8.62 6.11 9.87
N LYS A 56 -9.48 5.23 9.37
CA LYS A 56 -10.92 5.46 9.39
C LYS A 56 -11.67 4.49 10.28
N ASN A 57 -11.21 3.25 10.35
CA ASN A 57 -11.83 2.21 11.17
C ASN A 57 -10.74 1.31 11.72
N PRO A 58 -10.97 0.67 12.88
CA PRO A 58 -9.96 -0.24 13.44
C PRO A 58 -9.81 -1.48 12.58
N MET A 59 -8.59 -2.04 12.58
CA MET A 59 -8.34 -3.36 12.02
C MET A 59 -8.59 -4.40 13.11
N HIS A 60 -9.19 -5.52 12.75
CA HIS A 60 -9.53 -6.57 13.70
C HIS A 60 -8.59 -7.76 13.53
N VAL A 61 -8.11 -8.28 14.66
CA VAL A 61 -7.34 -9.54 14.69
C VAL A 61 -8.22 -10.66 14.17
N GLY A 62 -7.66 -11.50 13.30
CA GLY A 62 -8.38 -12.60 12.66
C GLY A 62 -9.07 -12.25 11.36
N LYS A 63 -9.11 -10.97 11.00
CA LYS A 63 -9.67 -10.53 9.72
C LYS A 63 -8.57 -10.36 8.68
N PHE A 64 -8.93 -10.47 7.40
CA PHE A 64 -8.00 -10.19 6.31
C PHE A 64 -8.00 -8.71 5.97
N LEU A 65 -6.82 -8.18 5.73
CA LEU A 65 -6.63 -6.83 5.19
C LEU A 65 -6.33 -6.94 3.70
N ASN A 66 -7.10 -6.21 2.90
CA ASN A 66 -6.92 -6.13 1.45
C ASN A 66 -6.40 -4.74 1.13
N VAL A 67 -5.24 -4.68 0.48
CA VAL A 67 -4.63 -3.41 0.09
C VAL A 67 -4.83 -3.21 -1.40
N TYR A 68 -5.47 -2.10 -1.75
CA TYR A 68 -5.75 -1.71 -3.13
C TYR A 68 -4.93 -0.47 -3.48
N GLY A 69 -4.48 -0.41 -4.70
CA GLY A 69 -3.76 0.76 -5.20
C GLY A 69 -4.23 1.19 -6.56
N SER A 70 -4.13 2.50 -6.79
CA SER A 70 -4.35 3.08 -8.10
C SER A 70 -3.31 4.17 -8.35
N ILE A 71 -2.99 4.42 -9.61
CA ILE A 71 -2.00 5.41 -9.99
C ILE A 71 -2.66 6.79 -9.96
N LYS A 72 -2.08 7.72 -9.20
CA LYS A 72 -2.50 9.11 -9.23
C LYS A 72 -1.67 9.91 -10.23
N SER A 73 -0.35 9.76 -10.19
CA SER A 73 0.52 10.41 -11.16
C SER A 73 1.83 9.67 -11.30
N VAL A 74 2.40 9.72 -12.50
CA VAL A 74 3.74 9.20 -12.78
C VAL A 74 4.45 10.26 -13.58
N LYS A 75 5.62 10.72 -13.07
CA LYS A 75 6.37 11.77 -13.75
C LYS A 75 7.85 11.54 -13.52
N GLN A 76 8.59 11.31 -14.60
CA GLN A 76 10.03 11.08 -14.56
C GLN A 76 10.38 9.88 -13.66
N SER A 77 10.93 10.12 -12.46
CA SER A 77 11.28 9.07 -11.50
C SER A 77 10.26 8.92 -10.39
N LYS A 78 9.24 9.80 -10.32
CA LYS A 78 8.32 9.85 -9.19
C LYS A 78 6.98 9.22 -9.55
N MET A 79 6.45 8.41 -8.62
CA MET A 79 5.14 7.79 -8.75
C MET A 79 4.32 8.12 -7.51
N ILE A 80 3.12 8.61 -7.71
CA ILE A 80 2.18 8.86 -6.62
C ILE A 80 1.01 7.90 -6.77
N LEU A 81 0.77 7.11 -5.74
CA LEU A 81 -0.31 6.14 -5.70
C LEU A 81 -1.33 6.52 -4.65
N LYS A 82 -2.60 6.25 -4.94
CA LYS A 82 -3.64 6.22 -3.92
C LYS A 82 -3.75 4.79 -3.44
N ILE A 83 -3.58 4.58 -2.13
CA ILE A 83 -3.61 3.26 -1.53
C ILE A 83 -4.70 3.21 -0.48
N THR A 84 -5.53 2.18 -0.53
CA THR A 84 -6.63 1.99 0.40
C THR A 84 -6.53 0.58 1.00
N ALA A 85 -6.59 0.51 2.32
CA ALA A 85 -6.60 -0.76 3.05
C ALA A 85 -8.00 -1.02 3.58
N LYS A 86 -8.55 -2.19 3.28
CA LYS A 86 -9.90 -2.58 3.68
C LYS A 86 -9.85 -3.92 4.39
N ARG A 87 -10.60 -4.07 5.48
CA ARG A 87 -10.75 -5.38 6.10
C ARG A 87 -11.95 -6.10 5.51
N SER A 88 -11.79 -7.40 5.26
CA SER A 88 -12.87 -8.25 4.78
C SER A 88 -13.77 -8.65 5.93
N GLU A 89 -15.08 -8.61 5.69
CA GLU A 89 -16.08 -9.19 6.58
C GLU A 89 -16.54 -10.55 6.04
N MET A 90 -17.13 -11.37 6.91
CA MET A 90 -17.55 -12.73 6.51
C MET A 90 -18.62 -12.74 5.42
N ASP A 91 -19.38 -11.66 5.28
CA ASP A 91 -20.39 -11.51 4.22
C ASP A 91 -19.81 -10.93 2.94
N GLN A 92 -18.50 -10.92 2.80
CA GLN A 92 -17.74 -10.39 1.66
C GLN A 92 -17.79 -8.87 1.52
N LYS A 93 -18.43 -8.16 2.45
CA LYS A 93 -18.34 -6.70 2.50
C LYS A 93 -16.94 -6.30 2.97
N GLU A 94 -16.54 -5.10 2.58
CA GLU A 94 -15.26 -4.54 2.99
C GLU A 94 -15.47 -3.23 3.72
N VAL A 95 -14.67 -3.03 4.77
CA VAL A 95 -14.70 -1.79 5.57
C VAL A 95 -13.34 -1.12 5.42
N VAL A 96 -13.33 0.16 5.06
CA VAL A 96 -12.09 0.91 4.90
C VAL A 96 -11.45 1.10 6.27
N VAL A 97 -10.22 0.60 6.41
CA VAL A 97 -9.40 0.76 7.62
C VAL A 97 -8.58 2.04 7.51
N ALA A 98 -7.93 2.25 6.39
CA ALA A 98 -7.08 3.41 6.16
C ALA A 98 -6.98 3.70 4.67
N SER A 99 -6.69 4.96 4.33
CA SER A 99 -6.42 5.34 2.95
C SER A 99 -5.45 6.50 2.92
N GLY A 100 -4.72 6.65 1.83
CA GLY A 100 -3.79 7.75 1.71
C GLY A 100 -3.09 7.81 0.38
N GLU A 101 -2.24 8.83 0.24
CA GLU A 101 -1.36 8.98 -0.90
C GLU A 101 0.06 8.62 -0.50
N PHE A 102 0.69 7.81 -1.34
CA PHE A 102 2.05 7.35 -1.13
C PHE A 102 2.88 7.77 -2.33
N SER A 103 3.99 8.44 -2.07
CA SER A 103 4.90 8.88 -3.11
C SER A 103 6.15 8.02 -3.10
N PHE A 104 6.51 7.51 -4.27
CA PHE A 104 7.66 6.63 -4.46
C PHE A 104 8.59 7.22 -5.49
N VAL A 105 9.87 6.88 -5.39
CA VAL A 105 10.88 7.26 -6.37
C VAL A 105 11.57 6.00 -6.86
N ALA A 106 11.61 5.83 -8.19
CA ALA A 106 12.36 4.75 -8.81
C ALA A 106 13.86 4.99 -8.64
N ILE A 107 14.59 3.94 -8.27
CA ILE A 107 16.03 4.04 -8.00
C ILE A 107 16.81 3.02 -8.83
N ASN A 108 18.08 3.36 -9.07
CA ASN A 108 19.03 2.45 -9.71
C ASN A 108 19.83 1.66 -8.67
N ALA A 109 20.78 0.85 -9.11
CA ALA A 109 21.58 0.01 -8.24
C ALA A 109 22.42 0.80 -7.22
N LYS A 110 22.64 2.09 -7.47
CA LYS A 110 23.39 2.99 -6.55
C LYS A 110 22.45 3.78 -5.66
N ASN A 111 21.16 3.41 -5.61
CA ASN A 111 20.11 4.09 -4.83
C ASN A 111 19.90 5.54 -5.25
N LYS A 112 20.15 5.85 -6.52
CA LYS A 112 19.89 7.17 -7.08
C LYS A 112 18.61 7.14 -7.90
N ALA A 113 17.89 8.26 -7.94
CA ALA A 113 16.69 8.38 -8.74
C ALA A 113 16.98 8.07 -10.21
N ARG A 114 16.08 7.29 -10.83
CA ARG A 114 16.18 6.97 -12.25
C ARG A 114 14.87 7.31 -12.95
N LYS A 115 14.99 7.84 -14.17
CA LYS A 115 13.84 8.02 -15.04
C LYS A 115 13.51 6.69 -15.70
N PHE A 116 12.24 6.50 -16.03
CA PHE A 116 11.77 5.26 -16.64
C PHE A 116 10.59 5.54 -17.55
N LYS A 117 10.33 4.60 -18.45
CA LYS A 117 9.11 4.61 -19.26
C LYS A 117 8.05 3.80 -18.51
N PRO A 118 6.93 4.43 -18.11
CA PRO A 118 5.94 3.73 -17.30
C PRO A 118 5.31 2.53 -18.01
N ASN A 119 5.20 1.42 -17.28
CA ASN A 119 4.37 0.31 -17.69
C ASN A 119 2.99 0.50 -17.05
N LEU A 120 2.01 0.89 -17.83
CA LEU A 120 0.67 1.14 -17.34
C LEU A 120 -0.29 -0.03 -17.61
N LYS A 121 0.23 -1.14 -18.11
CA LYS A 121 -0.55 -2.37 -18.39
C LYS A 121 -0.50 -3.34 -17.22
N ILE A 122 -0.68 -2.83 -16.02
CA ILE A 122 -0.60 -3.65 -14.81
C ILE A 122 -1.97 -3.92 -14.21
#